data_f6d81eb9de37d2be9bba5b66fc804c4d
#
_entry.id   f6d81eb9de37d2be9bba5b66fc804c4d
#
_cell.length_a   1.000
_cell.length_b   1.000
_cell.length_c   1.000
_cell.angle_alpha   90.00
_cell.angle_beta   90.00
_cell.angle_gamma   90.00
#
_symmetry.space_group_name_H-M   'P 1'
#
loop_
_entity.id
_entity.type
_entity.pdbx_description
1 polymer ?
#
loop_
_entity_poly.entity_id
_entity_poly.type
_entity_poly.pdbx_seq_one_letter_code
_entity_poly.pdbx_strand_id
1 'polypeptide(L)'
;MKQVPKVVFGRGSFKKLPDVLSGYRSDGYIIFFIDHAHKQTGLVDSVPSEKDDLVFVIDTSAHEPKTDQVDKLRDGILETKAGVLPALIVGIGGGSTMDIAKAVSIMLTNEGSSRLYQGWDLVKNAPVRKMGIPTLSGAGTEAS
;
A
#
# COMPACT_ATOMS: atom_id res chain seq x y z
N MET A 1 -10.29 5.67 16.89
CA MET A 1 -8.87 5.49 17.22
C MET A 1 -7.98 5.78 16.03
N LYS A 2 -6.95 6.50 16.28
CA LYS A 2 -6.04 6.89 15.23
C LYS A 2 -5.11 5.72 14.87
N GLN A 3 -5.12 5.31 13.63
CA GLN A 3 -4.21 4.29 13.16
C GLN A 3 -2.92 4.92 12.69
N VAL A 4 -1.85 4.54 13.31
CA VAL A 4 -0.53 5.00 12.91
C VAL A 4 0.11 3.91 12.07
N PRO A 5 0.57 4.24 10.85
CA PRO A 5 1.25 3.26 10.03
C PRO A 5 2.48 2.73 10.76
N LYS A 6 2.64 1.43 10.75
CA LYS A 6 3.89 0.87 11.22
C LYS A 6 4.96 1.14 10.17
N VAL A 7 6.08 1.65 10.59
CA VAL A 7 7.16 1.99 9.68
C VAL A 7 8.36 1.11 9.96
N VAL A 8 8.87 0.52 8.90
CA VAL A 8 10.07 -0.32 8.96
C VAL A 8 11.15 0.38 8.15
N PHE A 9 12.26 0.71 8.78
CA PHE A 9 13.33 1.42 8.11
C PHE A 9 14.67 0.83 8.33
N GLY A 10 15.58 1.30 7.56
CA GLY A 10 16.98 1.10 7.76
C GLY A 10 17.50 -0.05 6.95
N ARG A 11 18.80 -0.17 7.02
CA ARG A 11 19.52 -1.18 6.28
C ARG A 11 19.17 -2.56 6.82
N GLY A 12 18.80 -3.46 5.96
CA GLY A 12 18.41 -4.79 6.35
C GLY A 12 16.96 -4.96 6.79
N SER A 13 16.22 -3.86 6.93
CA SER A 13 14.80 -3.92 7.35
C SER A 13 13.97 -4.76 6.40
N PHE A 14 14.27 -4.69 5.13
CA PHE A 14 13.50 -5.41 4.13
C PHE A 14 13.62 -6.93 4.30
N LYS A 15 14.75 -7.40 4.82
CA LYS A 15 14.95 -8.82 5.08
C LYS A 15 14.07 -9.32 6.22
N LYS A 16 13.67 -8.44 7.11
CA LYS A 16 12.79 -8.78 8.24
C LYS A 16 11.32 -8.70 7.87
N LEU A 17 11.02 -8.20 6.69
CA LEU A 17 9.64 -7.97 6.29
C LEU A 17 8.79 -9.25 6.33
N PRO A 18 9.26 -10.41 5.86
CA PRO A 18 8.44 -11.62 5.97
C PRO A 18 7.99 -11.93 7.39
N ASP A 19 8.88 -11.75 8.37
CA ASP A 19 8.53 -12.01 9.77
C ASP A 19 7.50 -11.01 10.28
N VAL A 20 7.67 -9.74 9.90
CA VAL A 20 6.73 -8.69 10.29
C VAL A 20 5.35 -8.98 9.70
N LEU A 21 5.31 -9.37 8.43
CA LEU A 21 4.05 -9.63 7.75
C LEU A 21 3.34 -10.88 8.26
N SER A 22 4.08 -11.86 8.77
CA SER A 22 3.49 -13.10 9.23
C SER A 22 2.41 -12.88 10.29
N GLY A 23 2.58 -11.84 11.11
CA GLY A 23 1.59 -11.51 12.14
C GLY A 23 0.27 -10.99 11.59
N TYR A 24 0.26 -10.52 10.36
CA TYR A 24 -0.96 -10.02 9.73
C TYR A 24 -1.66 -11.05 8.86
N ARG A 25 -0.94 -12.08 8.41
CA ARG A 25 -1.48 -13.03 7.43
C ARG A 25 -2.60 -13.90 7.97
N SER A 26 -2.68 -14.05 9.27
CA SER A 26 -3.81 -14.76 9.88
C SER A 26 -5.14 -14.05 9.66
N ASP A 27 -5.09 -12.73 9.41
CA ASP A 27 -6.29 -11.91 9.22
C ASP A 27 -6.68 -11.76 7.76
N GLY A 28 -5.83 -12.17 6.83
CA GLY A 28 -6.15 -12.08 5.41
C GLY A 28 -4.94 -11.87 4.52
N TYR A 29 -5.21 -11.54 3.25
CA TYR A 29 -4.18 -11.28 2.27
C TYR A 29 -3.59 -9.88 2.46
N ILE A 30 -2.47 -9.64 1.79
CA ILE A 30 -1.75 -8.37 1.87
C ILE A 30 -1.69 -7.74 0.48
N ILE A 31 -1.82 -6.42 0.43
CA ILE A 31 -1.67 -5.66 -0.80
C ILE A 31 -0.37 -4.87 -0.72
N PHE A 32 0.44 -4.95 -1.77
CA PHE A 32 1.68 -4.20 -1.89
C PHE A 32 1.55 -3.16 -2.99
N PHE A 33 1.83 -1.91 -2.67
CA PHE A 33 1.98 -0.84 -3.65
C PHE A 33 3.44 -0.47 -3.69
N ILE A 34 4.06 -0.61 -4.85
CA ILE A 34 5.50 -0.39 -5.02
C ILE A 34 5.71 0.67 -6.09
N ASP A 35 6.56 1.65 -5.80
CA ASP A 35 6.91 2.67 -6.78
C ASP A 35 7.58 2.01 -7.99
N HIS A 36 7.14 2.40 -9.17
CA HIS A 36 7.69 1.94 -10.44
C HIS A 36 9.22 2.09 -10.53
N ALA A 37 9.78 3.10 -9.85
CA ALA A 37 11.22 3.31 -9.85
C ALA A 37 12.00 2.11 -9.32
N HIS A 38 11.37 1.24 -8.55
CA HIS A 38 12.05 0.07 -7.99
C HIS A 38 11.97 -1.16 -8.89
N LYS A 39 11.34 -1.05 -10.03
CA LYS A 39 11.21 -2.18 -10.94
C LYS A 39 12.57 -2.65 -11.46
N GLN A 40 13.48 -1.71 -11.72
CA GLN A 40 14.79 -2.03 -12.26
C GLN A 40 15.81 -2.45 -11.20
N THR A 41 15.51 -2.21 -9.94
CA THR A 41 16.43 -2.55 -8.86
C THR A 41 16.27 -3.97 -8.35
N GLY A 42 15.28 -4.70 -8.86
CA GLY A 42 14.95 -6.02 -8.35
C GLY A 42 14.14 -6.00 -7.06
N LEU A 43 13.83 -4.84 -6.53
CA LEU A 43 13.10 -4.73 -5.29
C LEU A 43 11.68 -5.30 -5.43
N VAL A 44 11.06 -5.11 -6.58
CA VAL A 44 9.73 -5.65 -6.85
C VAL A 44 9.73 -7.18 -6.71
N ASP A 45 10.76 -7.82 -7.24
CA ASP A 45 10.87 -9.28 -7.17
C ASP A 45 11.24 -9.78 -5.78
N SER A 46 11.77 -8.89 -4.95
CA SER A 46 12.19 -9.23 -3.59
C SER A 46 11.08 -9.11 -2.56
N VAL A 47 9.93 -8.58 -2.96
CA VAL A 47 8.80 -8.41 -2.05
C VAL A 47 8.28 -9.80 -1.65
N PRO A 48 8.12 -10.04 -0.35
CA PRO A 48 7.69 -11.35 0.13
C PRO A 48 6.19 -11.54 0.00
N SER A 49 5.69 -11.50 -1.23
CA SER A 49 4.28 -11.74 -1.51
C SER A 49 3.98 -13.23 -1.56
N GLU A 50 2.77 -13.59 -1.16
CA GLU A 50 2.27 -14.95 -1.26
C GLU A 50 1.16 -15.04 -2.30
N LYS A 51 0.72 -16.26 -2.56
CA LYS A 51 -0.21 -16.55 -3.65
C LYS A 51 -1.45 -15.68 -3.66
N ASP A 52 -2.02 -15.40 -2.50
CA ASP A 52 -3.27 -14.64 -2.41
C ASP A 52 -3.05 -13.13 -2.32
N ASP A 53 -1.81 -12.70 -2.26
CA ASP A 53 -1.49 -11.27 -2.15
C ASP A 53 -1.63 -10.58 -3.49
N LEU A 54 -1.79 -9.26 -3.45
CA LEU A 54 -1.83 -8.42 -4.64
C LEU A 54 -0.61 -7.50 -4.63
N VAL A 55 0.04 -7.38 -5.78
CA VAL A 55 1.19 -6.48 -5.93
C VAL A 55 0.89 -5.52 -7.08
N PHE A 56 0.92 -4.23 -6.78
CA PHE A 56 0.71 -3.18 -7.76
C PHE A 56 1.96 -2.34 -7.88
N VAL A 57 2.47 -2.20 -9.08
CA VAL A 57 3.59 -1.30 -9.37
C VAL A 57 3.00 0.01 -9.86
N ILE A 58 3.27 1.09 -9.13
CA ILE A 58 2.63 2.37 -9.35
C ILE A 58 3.62 3.33 -10.00
N ASP A 59 3.23 3.90 -11.12
CA ASP A 59 4.02 4.94 -11.78
C ASP A 59 3.63 6.29 -11.20
N THR A 60 4.53 6.83 -10.38
CA THR A 60 4.33 8.13 -9.74
C THR A 60 5.19 9.21 -10.39
N SER A 61 5.81 8.90 -11.53
CA SER A 61 6.83 9.79 -12.12
C SER A 61 6.29 11.11 -12.62
N ALA A 62 5.04 11.17 -13.00
CA ALA A 62 4.51 12.34 -13.69
C ALA A 62 3.70 13.26 -12.80
N HIS A 63 2.90 12.74 -11.89
CA HIS A 63 1.90 13.54 -11.16
C HIS A 63 1.53 12.91 -9.84
N GLU A 64 0.88 13.71 -9.01
CA GLU A 64 0.25 13.20 -7.81
C GLU A 64 -0.86 12.20 -8.16
N PRO A 65 -1.15 11.26 -7.25
CA PRO A 65 -2.24 10.31 -7.48
C PRO A 65 -3.56 11.04 -7.72
N LYS A 66 -4.26 10.60 -8.75
CA LYS A 66 -5.58 11.14 -9.06
C LYS A 66 -6.66 10.31 -8.39
N THR A 67 -7.76 10.95 -8.05
CA THR A 67 -8.90 10.26 -7.45
C THR A 67 -9.37 9.09 -8.31
N ASP A 68 -9.34 9.26 -9.63
CA ASP A 68 -9.73 8.20 -10.56
C ASP A 68 -8.85 6.96 -10.41
N GLN A 69 -7.54 7.16 -10.23
CA GLN A 69 -6.62 6.05 -10.05
C GLN A 69 -6.91 5.29 -8.77
N VAL A 70 -7.17 6.00 -7.69
CA VAL A 70 -7.51 5.39 -6.41
C VAL A 70 -8.80 4.59 -6.52
N ASP A 71 -9.81 5.16 -7.15
CA ASP A 71 -11.11 4.50 -7.30
C ASP A 71 -11.00 3.24 -8.15
N LYS A 72 -10.22 3.27 -9.22
CA LYS A 72 -9.98 2.09 -10.05
C LYS A 72 -9.25 0.99 -9.30
N LEU A 73 -8.26 1.35 -8.51
CA LEU A 73 -7.54 0.39 -7.69
C LEU A 73 -8.48 -0.26 -6.68
N ARG A 74 -9.27 0.55 -5.98
CA ARG A 74 -10.25 0.06 -5.02
C ARG A 74 -11.22 -0.92 -5.67
N ASP A 75 -11.79 -0.53 -6.80
CA ASP A 75 -12.79 -1.35 -7.48
C ASP A 75 -12.18 -2.66 -7.98
N GLY A 76 -10.97 -2.60 -8.52
CA GLY A 76 -10.27 -3.79 -8.98
C GLY A 76 -9.95 -4.76 -7.85
N ILE A 77 -9.56 -4.23 -6.70
CA ILE A 77 -9.27 -5.05 -5.52
C ILE A 77 -10.55 -5.75 -5.04
N LEU A 78 -11.62 -4.99 -4.89
CA LEU A 78 -12.89 -5.56 -4.42
C LEU A 78 -13.42 -6.61 -5.39
N GLU A 79 -13.28 -6.37 -6.68
CA GLU A 79 -13.70 -7.33 -7.69
C GLU A 79 -12.87 -8.60 -7.64
N THR A 80 -11.54 -8.45 -7.60
CA THR A 80 -10.63 -9.59 -7.59
C THR A 80 -10.79 -10.46 -6.35
N LYS A 81 -11.07 -9.83 -5.22
CA LYS A 81 -11.18 -10.51 -3.92
C LYS A 81 -12.62 -10.72 -3.46
N ALA A 82 -13.59 -10.55 -4.35
CA ALA A 82 -15.01 -10.77 -4.06
C ALA A 82 -15.47 -10.01 -2.80
N GLY A 83 -15.01 -8.79 -2.65
CA GLY A 83 -15.38 -7.93 -1.53
C GLY A 83 -14.63 -8.19 -0.23
N VAL A 84 -13.74 -9.18 -0.20
CA VAL A 84 -12.96 -9.47 1.02
C VAL A 84 -11.86 -8.44 1.18
N LEU A 85 -11.75 -7.87 2.38
CA LEU A 85 -10.75 -6.86 2.69
C LEU A 85 -9.40 -7.48 3.00
N PRO A 86 -8.30 -6.77 2.67
CA PRO A 86 -6.97 -7.26 3.05
C PRO A 86 -6.73 -7.10 4.54
N ALA A 87 -5.79 -7.86 5.05
CA ALA A 87 -5.32 -7.70 6.42
C ALA A 87 -4.43 -6.46 6.57
N LEU A 88 -3.72 -6.09 5.50
CA LEU A 88 -2.74 -5.02 5.55
C LEU A 88 -2.47 -4.50 4.14
N ILE A 89 -2.17 -3.22 4.05
CA ILE A 89 -1.67 -2.60 2.84
C ILE A 89 -0.25 -2.12 3.12
N VAL A 90 0.69 -2.50 2.27
CA VAL A 90 2.10 -2.11 2.38
C VAL A 90 2.44 -1.19 1.22
N GLY A 91 2.91 0.02 1.54
CA GLY A 91 3.41 0.95 0.55
C GLY A 91 4.93 0.99 0.57
N ILE A 92 5.57 0.80 -0.57
CA ILE A 92 7.02 0.80 -0.69
C ILE A 92 7.41 1.86 -1.72
N GLY A 93 7.97 2.96 -1.26
CA GLY A 93 8.32 4.04 -2.16
C GLY A 93 8.36 5.39 -1.46
N GLY A 94 8.20 6.43 -2.23
CA GLY A 94 8.15 7.79 -1.72
C GLY A 94 6.76 8.24 -1.33
N GLY A 95 6.59 9.55 -1.16
CA GLY A 95 5.35 10.14 -0.69
C GLY A 95 4.14 9.82 -1.54
N SER A 96 4.31 9.81 -2.87
CA SER A 96 3.18 9.53 -3.77
C SER A 96 2.67 8.11 -3.62
N THR A 97 3.57 7.15 -3.45
CA THR A 97 3.17 5.76 -3.22
C THR A 97 2.47 5.60 -1.88
N MET A 98 2.98 6.28 -0.85
CA MET A 98 2.35 6.27 0.47
C MET A 98 0.95 6.90 0.43
N ASP A 99 0.78 7.96 -0.36
CA ASP A 99 -0.52 8.61 -0.51
C ASP A 99 -1.54 7.69 -1.17
N ILE A 100 -1.11 6.91 -2.19
CA ILE A 100 -1.99 5.94 -2.83
C ILE A 100 -2.38 4.86 -1.83
N ALA A 101 -1.42 4.32 -1.09
CA ALA A 101 -1.70 3.30 -0.09
C ALA A 101 -2.70 3.80 0.95
N LYS A 102 -2.53 5.03 1.40
CA LYS A 102 -3.43 5.65 2.36
C LYS A 102 -4.83 5.81 1.77
N ALA A 103 -4.90 6.36 0.57
CA ALA A 103 -6.20 6.62 -0.07
C ALA A 103 -6.96 5.31 -0.31
N VAL A 104 -6.28 4.28 -0.82
CA VAL A 104 -6.93 2.99 -1.05
C VAL A 104 -7.36 2.36 0.28
N SER A 105 -6.56 2.50 1.33
CA SER A 105 -6.92 1.96 2.65
C SER A 105 -8.22 2.57 3.16
N ILE A 106 -8.44 3.84 2.88
CA ILE A 106 -9.68 4.54 3.26
C ILE A 106 -10.84 4.07 2.39
N MET A 107 -10.62 4.01 1.09
CA MET A 107 -11.69 3.72 0.15
C MET A 107 -12.17 2.28 0.17
N LEU A 108 -11.37 1.36 0.66
CA LEU A 108 -11.81 -0.04 0.78
C LEU A 108 -12.89 -0.22 1.85
N THR A 109 -12.95 0.68 2.83
CA THR A 109 -13.93 0.61 3.91
C THR A 109 -15.01 1.69 3.83
N ASN A 110 -14.88 2.61 2.88
CA ASN A 110 -15.84 3.71 2.71
C ASN A 110 -16.37 3.73 1.29
N GLU A 111 -17.68 3.92 1.17
CA GLU A 111 -18.34 3.87 -0.14
C GLU A 111 -18.16 5.15 -0.93
N GLY A 112 -18.31 5.04 -2.25
CA GLY A 112 -18.33 6.17 -3.16
C GLY A 112 -16.97 6.44 -3.79
N SER A 113 -16.82 7.64 -4.30
CA SER A 113 -15.58 8.08 -4.93
C SER A 113 -14.65 8.71 -3.90
N SER A 114 -13.35 8.53 -4.08
CA SER A 114 -12.36 9.17 -3.24
C SER A 114 -12.48 10.70 -3.23
N ARG A 115 -13.09 11.28 -4.25
CA ARG A 115 -13.40 12.71 -4.26
C ARG A 115 -14.23 13.16 -3.07
N LEU A 116 -15.10 12.27 -2.59
CA LEU A 116 -16.01 12.57 -1.48
C LEU A 116 -15.26 12.65 -0.16
N TYR A 117 -14.05 12.12 -0.09
CA TYR A 117 -13.32 11.96 1.17
C TYR A 117 -12.07 12.82 1.25
N GLN A 118 -12.06 13.93 0.56
CA GLN A 118 -10.93 14.86 0.64
C GLN A 118 -10.95 15.70 1.92
N GLY A 119 -12.09 15.70 2.61
CA GLY A 119 -12.21 16.33 3.93
C GLY A 119 -12.18 15.27 5.01
N TRP A 120 -11.56 15.61 6.15
CA TRP A 120 -11.38 14.66 7.26
C TRP A 120 -12.69 14.14 7.83
N ASP A 121 -13.71 15.01 7.85
CA ASP A 121 -14.98 14.68 8.50
C ASP A 121 -15.85 13.73 7.69
N LEU A 122 -15.45 13.42 6.47
CA LEU A 122 -16.24 12.59 5.57
C LEU A 122 -15.93 11.11 5.70
N VAL A 123 -14.81 10.76 6.31
CA VAL A 123 -14.43 9.36 6.51
C VAL A 123 -15.21 8.79 7.68
N LYS A 124 -16.06 7.81 7.40
CA LYS A 124 -16.97 7.23 8.40
C LYS A 124 -16.46 5.96 9.03
N ASN A 125 -15.76 5.15 8.25
CA ASN A 125 -15.26 3.86 8.70
C ASN A 125 -13.76 3.89 8.81
N ALA A 126 -13.22 3.16 9.78
CA ALA A 126 -11.78 3.06 9.96
C ALA A 126 -11.13 2.47 8.70
N PRO A 127 -10.01 3.02 8.24
CA PRO A 127 -9.32 2.47 7.07
C PRO A 127 -8.71 1.10 7.37
N VAL A 128 -8.37 0.38 6.30
CA VAL A 128 -7.58 -0.84 6.42
C VAL A 128 -6.21 -0.47 7.01
N ARG A 129 -5.67 -1.36 7.84
CA ARG A 129 -4.33 -1.15 8.41
C ARG A 129 -3.30 -1.02 7.28
N LYS A 130 -2.30 -0.17 7.49
CA LYS A 130 -1.26 0.05 6.50
C LYS A 130 0.11 0.15 7.13
N MET A 131 1.11 -0.16 6.32
CA MET A 131 2.51 -0.10 6.69
C MET A 131 3.26 0.62 5.58
N GLY A 132 4.14 1.54 5.94
CA GLY A 132 4.95 2.25 4.97
C GLY A 132 6.41 1.83 5.06
N ILE A 133 7.03 1.60 3.92
CA ILE A 133 8.46 1.39 3.80
C ILE A 133 8.98 2.50 2.89
N PRO A 134 9.38 3.63 3.46
CA PRO A 134 9.84 4.75 2.65
C PRO A 134 11.17 4.43 1.99
N THR A 135 11.29 4.85 0.74
CA THR A 135 12.55 4.75 0.01
C THR A 135 12.87 6.13 -0.52
N LEU A 136 14.14 6.46 -0.55
CA LEU A 136 14.58 7.71 -1.13
C LEU A 136 14.87 7.50 -2.61
N SER A 137 14.82 8.58 -3.35
CA SER A 137 15.12 8.54 -4.77
C SER A 137 16.49 7.91 -5.00
N GLY A 138 16.55 6.88 -5.83
CA GLY A 138 17.77 6.16 -6.11
C GLY A 138 18.27 5.28 -4.99
N ALA A 139 17.50 5.12 -3.94
CA ALA A 139 17.95 4.49 -2.71
C ALA A 139 17.34 3.12 -2.49
N GLY A 140 17.12 2.36 -3.52
CA GLY A 140 16.72 0.96 -3.34
C GLY A 140 17.69 0.20 -2.46
N THR A 141 18.93 0.66 -2.39
CA THR A 141 19.94 0.06 -1.53
C THR A 141 19.67 0.24 -0.05
N GLU A 142 18.92 1.24 0.33
CA GLU A 142 18.63 1.49 1.74
C GLU A 142 17.58 0.54 2.30
N ALA A 143 16.76 0.00 1.44
CA ALA A 143 15.75 -0.96 1.84
C ALA A 143 16.31 -2.39 1.92
N SER A 144 17.50 -2.61 1.45
CA SER A 144 18.09 -3.94 1.40
C SER A 144 19.01 -4.24 2.57
#